data_5053d7d5ae5a416dd5335708f5df1e38
#
_entry.id   5053d7d5ae5a416dd5335708f5df1e38
#
_cell.length_a   1.000
_cell.length_b   1.000
_cell.length_c   1.000
_cell.angle_alpha   90.00
_cell.angle_beta   90.00
_cell.angle_gamma   90.00
#
_symmetry.space_group_name_H-M   'P 1'
#
loop_
_entity.id
_entity.type
_entity.pdbx_description
1 polymer ?
#
loop_
_entity_poly.entity_id
_entity_poly.type
_entity_poly.pdbx_seq_one_letter_code
_entity_poly.pdbx_strand_id
1 'polypeptide(L)'
;MTIENINKPNPQHYKVELKNVPAVINGQEVVVDSIQLETRHILKDVVNDANMTHEQAAWYWSVGKRYFRLCKKHDEPTTDIKKIIQESTFLISSLLGKEYKAQLLDEQGNDLLNERIEDK
;
A
#
# COMPACT_ATOMS: atom_id res chain seq x y z
N MET A 1 -4.47 -28.89 -3.57
CA MET A 1 -3.59 -27.75 -3.86
C MET A 1 -2.22 -28.26 -4.27
N THR A 2 -1.71 -27.71 -5.31
CA THR A 2 -0.39 -28.09 -5.77
C THR A 2 0.68 -27.29 -5.04
N ILE A 3 1.91 -27.79 -5.15
CA ILE A 3 3.03 -27.05 -4.60
C ILE A 3 3.15 -25.67 -5.24
N GLU A 4 2.78 -25.57 -6.49
CA GLU A 4 2.82 -24.30 -7.18
C GLU A 4 1.95 -23.26 -6.48
N ASN A 5 0.78 -23.68 -6.02
CA ASN A 5 -0.10 -22.75 -5.34
C ASN A 5 0.47 -22.33 -4.00
N ILE A 6 1.15 -23.25 -3.31
CA ILE A 6 1.73 -22.95 -2.01
C ILE A 6 2.89 -21.99 -2.16
N ASN A 7 3.73 -22.21 -3.15
CA ASN A 7 4.94 -21.42 -3.34
C ASN A 7 4.75 -20.28 -4.30
N LYS A 8 3.51 -20.09 -4.74
CA LYS A 8 3.24 -19.03 -5.69
C LYS A 8 3.57 -17.68 -5.09
N PRO A 9 4.27 -16.85 -5.83
CA PRO A 9 4.53 -15.50 -5.35
C PRO A 9 3.23 -14.72 -5.24
N ASN A 10 3.33 -13.47 -4.94
CA ASN A 10 2.18 -12.62 -4.71
C ASN A 10 1.16 -12.71 -5.84
N PRO A 11 -0.13 -12.58 -5.51
CA PRO A 11 -1.16 -12.49 -6.56
C PRO A 11 -0.85 -11.37 -7.54
N GLN A 12 -1.48 -11.44 -8.69
CA GLN A 12 -1.19 -10.48 -9.77
C GLN A 12 -1.41 -9.04 -9.35
N HIS A 13 -2.36 -8.78 -8.45
CA HIS A 13 -2.62 -7.40 -8.05
C HIS A 13 -1.50 -6.79 -7.21
N TYR A 14 -0.49 -7.57 -6.86
CA TYR A 14 0.71 -7.05 -6.19
C TYR A 14 1.89 -6.91 -7.12
N LYS A 15 1.74 -7.22 -8.40
CA LYS A 15 2.82 -7.13 -9.37
C LYS A 15 2.68 -5.88 -10.20
N VAL A 16 3.81 -5.27 -10.50
CA VAL A 16 3.88 -4.07 -11.32
C VAL A 16 4.83 -4.34 -12.47
N GLU A 17 4.38 -4.11 -13.67
CA GLU A 17 5.24 -4.21 -14.84
C GLU A 17 5.49 -2.81 -15.38
N LEU A 18 6.76 -2.47 -15.51
CA LEU A 18 7.18 -1.20 -16.11
C LEU A 18 7.72 -1.50 -17.48
N LYS A 19 7.25 -0.77 -18.47
CA LYS A 19 7.66 -1.00 -19.85
C LYS A 19 8.45 0.19 -20.38
N ASN A 20 9.41 -0.12 -21.26
CA ASN A 20 10.20 0.89 -21.94
C ASN A 20 10.86 1.84 -20.95
N VAL A 21 11.56 1.25 -19.98
CA VAL A 21 12.15 2.00 -18.87
C VAL A 21 13.52 2.52 -19.31
N PRO A 22 13.73 3.84 -19.31
CA PRO A 22 15.06 4.35 -19.57
C PRO A 22 15.98 4.05 -18.38
N ALA A 23 17.19 3.65 -18.68
CA ALA A 23 18.14 3.27 -17.65
C ALA A 23 19.55 3.61 -18.11
N VAL A 24 20.45 3.70 -17.14
CA VAL A 24 21.87 3.87 -17.43
C VAL A 24 22.56 2.63 -16.87
N ILE A 25 23.17 1.85 -17.77
CA ILE A 25 23.86 0.63 -17.40
C ILE A 25 25.29 0.72 -17.90
N ASN A 26 26.24 0.61 -16.96
CA ASN A 26 27.66 0.73 -17.28
C ASN A 26 27.97 2.01 -18.04
N GLY A 27 27.32 3.10 -17.66
CA GLY A 27 27.55 4.40 -18.29
C GLY A 27 26.85 4.63 -19.59
N GLN A 28 26.04 3.69 -20.06
CA GLN A 28 25.34 3.83 -21.32
C GLN A 28 23.84 3.93 -21.09
N GLU A 29 23.21 4.82 -21.85
CA GLU A 29 21.77 4.97 -21.83
C GLU A 29 21.13 3.85 -22.65
N VAL A 30 20.22 3.14 -22.03
CA VAL A 30 19.50 2.03 -22.68
C VAL A 30 18.04 2.15 -22.33
N VAL A 31 17.22 1.43 -23.09
CA VAL A 31 15.80 1.29 -22.78
C VAL A 31 15.57 -0.17 -22.48
N VAL A 32 15.09 -0.44 -21.26
CA VAL A 32 14.76 -1.80 -20.85
C VAL A 32 13.32 -2.06 -21.23
N ASP A 33 13.11 -3.14 -22.00
CA ASP A 33 11.78 -3.42 -22.54
C ASP A 33 10.74 -3.61 -21.44
N SER A 34 11.09 -4.35 -20.41
CA SER A 34 10.13 -4.65 -19.38
C SER A 34 10.86 -5.00 -18.08
N ILE A 35 10.33 -4.48 -16.98
CA ILE A 35 10.81 -4.83 -15.65
C ILE A 35 9.58 -5.21 -14.84
N GLN A 36 9.61 -6.39 -14.23
CA GLN A 36 8.54 -6.82 -13.35
C GLN A 36 8.97 -6.68 -11.90
N LEU A 37 8.13 -6.00 -11.14
CA LEU A 37 8.37 -5.78 -9.72
C LEU A 37 7.16 -6.26 -8.94
N GLU A 38 7.42 -6.70 -7.73
CA GLU A 38 6.35 -6.92 -6.77
C GLU A 38 6.34 -5.76 -5.81
N THR A 39 5.15 -5.39 -5.35
CA THR A 39 5.04 -4.23 -4.46
C THR A 39 5.90 -4.40 -3.21
N ARG A 40 6.09 -5.65 -2.75
CA ARG A 40 6.93 -5.89 -1.58
C ARG A 40 8.36 -5.46 -1.81
N HIS A 41 8.85 -5.55 -3.05
CA HIS A 41 10.22 -5.12 -3.33
C HIS A 41 10.35 -3.61 -3.20
N ILE A 42 9.35 -2.89 -3.72
CA ILE A 42 9.36 -1.44 -3.66
C ILE A 42 9.25 -0.98 -2.21
N LEU A 43 8.29 -1.53 -1.48
CA LEU A 43 8.05 -1.12 -0.10
C LEU A 43 9.22 -1.47 0.80
N LYS A 44 9.87 -2.61 0.55
CA LYS A 44 11.02 -3.01 1.35
C LYS A 44 12.15 -2.00 1.23
N ASP A 45 12.43 -1.55 0.02
CA ASP A 45 13.51 -0.59 -0.17
C ASP A 45 13.19 0.74 0.49
N VAL A 46 11.95 1.21 0.34
CA VAL A 46 11.56 2.47 0.96
C VAL A 46 11.63 2.38 2.48
N VAL A 47 11.14 1.28 3.05
CA VAL A 47 11.15 1.12 4.50
C VAL A 47 12.57 1.00 5.03
N ASN A 48 13.45 0.30 4.31
CA ASN A 48 14.83 0.16 4.74
C ASN A 48 15.56 1.50 4.74
N ASP A 49 15.23 2.39 3.80
CA ASP A 49 15.86 3.70 3.73
C ASP A 49 15.27 4.68 4.72
N ALA A 50 14.04 4.45 5.18
CA ALA A 50 13.38 5.35 6.10
C ALA A 50 13.79 5.02 7.52
N ASN A 51 13.96 6.05 8.34
CA ASN A 51 14.32 5.86 9.73
C ASN A 51 13.04 5.70 10.55
N MET A 52 12.44 4.53 10.47
CA MET A 52 11.14 4.25 11.07
C MET A 52 11.26 3.19 12.16
N THR A 53 10.41 3.29 13.17
CA THR A 53 10.24 2.21 14.12
C THR A 53 9.54 1.03 13.45
N HIS A 54 9.56 -0.12 14.11
CA HIS A 54 8.87 -1.30 13.56
C HIS A 54 7.38 -1.04 13.39
N GLU A 55 6.75 -0.36 14.34
CA GLU A 55 5.35 -0.05 14.23
C GLU A 55 5.07 0.87 13.06
N GLN A 56 5.87 1.92 12.90
CA GLN A 56 5.70 2.86 11.81
C GLN A 56 5.90 2.18 10.47
N ALA A 57 6.89 1.31 10.38
CA ALA A 57 7.14 0.57 9.15
C ALA A 57 5.97 -0.35 8.81
N ALA A 58 5.36 -0.97 9.82
CA ALA A 58 4.21 -1.85 9.58
C ALA A 58 3.03 -1.08 9.00
N TRP A 59 2.71 0.09 9.55
CA TRP A 59 1.62 0.90 9.02
C TRP A 59 1.94 1.39 7.61
N TYR A 60 3.17 1.84 7.40
CA TYR A 60 3.56 2.31 6.07
C TYR A 60 3.43 1.19 5.04
N TRP A 61 3.90 0.00 5.40
CA TRP A 61 3.82 -1.16 4.51
C TRP A 61 2.37 -1.49 4.18
N SER A 62 1.50 -1.50 5.19
CA SER A 62 0.10 -1.84 4.99
C SER A 62 -0.59 -0.84 4.06
N VAL A 63 -0.36 0.45 4.28
CA VAL A 63 -0.93 1.49 3.43
C VAL A 63 -0.42 1.36 2.00
N GLY A 64 0.89 1.13 1.86
CA GLY A 64 1.47 1.01 0.53
C GLY A 64 0.91 -0.15 -0.26
N LYS A 65 0.74 -1.29 0.40
CA LYS A 65 0.17 -2.45 -0.28
C LYS A 65 -1.26 -2.17 -0.74
N ARG A 66 -2.05 -1.48 0.07
CA ARG A 66 -3.42 -1.17 -0.31
C ARG A 66 -3.47 -0.23 -1.50
N TYR A 67 -2.60 0.77 -1.54
CA TYR A 67 -2.55 1.67 -2.68
C TYR A 67 -2.22 0.93 -3.96
N PHE A 68 -1.25 0.04 -3.91
CA PHE A 68 -0.85 -0.67 -5.13
C PHE A 68 -1.95 -1.58 -5.64
N ARG A 69 -2.73 -2.18 -4.75
CA ARG A 69 -3.74 -3.13 -5.22
C ARG A 69 -5.06 -2.47 -5.61
N LEU A 70 -5.26 -1.19 -5.27
CA LEU A 70 -6.50 -0.50 -5.60
C LEU A 70 -6.83 -0.57 -7.08
N CYS A 71 -5.80 -0.48 -7.93
CA CYS A 71 -6.01 -0.46 -9.37
C CYS A 71 -6.20 -1.86 -9.95
N LYS A 72 -5.99 -2.89 -9.17
CA LYS A 72 -5.99 -4.26 -9.69
C LYS A 72 -6.99 -5.15 -8.97
N LYS A 73 -7.27 -4.87 -7.71
CA LYS A 73 -8.31 -5.53 -6.95
C LYS A 73 -9.35 -4.50 -6.66
N HIS A 74 -10.48 -4.59 -7.30
CA HIS A 74 -11.47 -3.51 -7.26
C HIS A 74 -12.85 -3.96 -6.84
N ASP A 75 -12.93 -5.06 -6.10
CA ASP A 75 -14.21 -5.48 -5.56
C ASP A 75 -14.73 -4.47 -4.57
N GLU A 76 -13.85 -3.92 -3.73
CA GLU A 76 -14.24 -2.99 -2.70
C GLU A 76 -13.19 -1.90 -2.54
N PRO A 77 -13.03 -1.05 -3.58
CA PRO A 77 -12.01 -0.01 -3.46
C PRO A 77 -12.32 0.98 -2.35
N THR A 78 -13.59 1.24 -2.07
CA THR A 78 -13.95 2.15 -1.00
C THR A 78 -13.47 1.64 0.36
N THR A 79 -13.59 0.34 0.60
CA THR A 79 -13.11 -0.25 1.84
C THR A 79 -11.61 -0.08 1.99
N ASP A 80 -10.85 -0.32 0.92
CA ASP A 80 -9.41 -0.14 0.97
C ASP A 80 -9.05 1.31 1.23
N ILE A 81 -9.76 2.25 0.63
CA ILE A 81 -9.47 3.66 0.83
C ILE A 81 -9.76 4.07 2.27
N LYS A 82 -10.86 3.59 2.85
CA LYS A 82 -11.13 3.87 4.27
C LYS A 82 -10.02 3.37 5.16
N LYS A 83 -9.53 2.16 4.89
CA LYS A 83 -8.45 1.60 5.69
C LYS A 83 -7.15 2.36 5.50
N ILE A 84 -6.90 2.84 4.27
CA ILE A 84 -5.73 3.68 4.03
C ILE A 84 -5.78 4.93 4.88
N ILE A 85 -6.95 5.57 4.97
CA ILE A 85 -7.09 6.78 5.78
C ILE A 85 -6.85 6.46 7.25
N GLN A 86 -7.44 5.38 7.76
CA GLN A 86 -7.27 5.01 9.16
C GLN A 86 -5.84 4.66 9.50
N GLU A 87 -5.21 3.85 8.66
CA GLU A 87 -3.84 3.42 8.93
C GLU A 87 -2.85 4.54 8.75
N SER A 88 -3.11 5.45 7.80
CA SER A 88 -2.29 6.65 7.68
C SER A 88 -2.41 7.51 8.94
N THR A 89 -3.58 7.53 9.55
CA THR A 89 -3.76 8.27 10.80
C THR A 89 -2.98 7.63 11.93
N PHE A 90 -2.96 6.29 12.00
CA PHE A 90 -2.12 5.61 12.99
C PHE A 90 -0.65 5.95 12.77
N LEU A 91 -0.23 5.99 11.51
CA LEU A 91 1.16 6.29 11.21
C LEU A 91 1.53 7.70 11.63
N ILE A 92 0.71 8.69 11.29
CA ILE A 92 1.04 10.06 11.67
C ILE A 92 0.96 10.23 13.18
N SER A 93 0.06 9.51 13.85
CA SER A 93 0.00 9.56 15.32
C SER A 93 1.31 9.06 15.91
N SER A 94 1.84 7.98 15.37
CA SER A 94 3.11 7.45 15.86
C SER A 94 4.26 8.40 15.57
N LEU A 95 4.27 9.00 14.39
CA LEU A 95 5.35 9.90 14.01
C LEU A 95 5.37 11.17 14.86
N LEU A 96 4.21 11.68 15.23
CA LEU A 96 4.11 12.92 15.98
C LEU A 96 4.02 12.71 17.48
N GLY A 97 3.85 11.46 17.92
CA GLY A 97 3.78 11.16 19.32
C GLY A 97 2.50 11.62 20.00
N LYS A 98 1.42 11.79 19.23
CA LYS A 98 0.11 12.18 19.74
C LYS A 98 -0.94 11.35 19.05
N GLU A 99 -2.06 11.15 19.73
CA GLU A 99 -3.15 10.40 19.12
C GLU A 99 -4.03 11.32 18.31
N TYR A 100 -4.23 10.94 17.05
CA TYR A 100 -5.12 11.64 16.12
C TYR A 100 -6.19 10.69 15.66
N LYS A 101 -7.34 11.24 15.32
CA LYS A 101 -8.43 10.45 14.78
C LYS A 101 -8.91 11.11 13.51
N ALA A 102 -9.25 10.27 12.53
CA ALA A 102 -9.74 10.75 11.25
C ALA A 102 -11.25 10.64 11.20
N GLN A 103 -11.87 11.53 10.46
CA GLN A 103 -13.29 11.50 10.20
C GLN A 103 -13.52 11.73 8.71
N LEU A 104 -14.56 11.09 8.18
CA LEU A 104 -14.97 11.31 6.81
C LEU A 104 -16.46 11.59 6.81
N LEU A 105 -16.80 12.86 6.91
CA LEU A 105 -18.17 13.28 7.08
C LEU A 105 -18.84 13.54 5.74
N ASP A 106 -20.03 12.99 5.55
CA ASP A 106 -20.80 13.29 4.36
C ASP A 106 -21.61 14.57 4.59
N GLU A 107 -22.48 14.88 3.64
CA GLU A 107 -23.25 16.12 3.68
C GLU A 107 -24.22 16.17 4.84
N GLN A 108 -24.63 15.01 5.34
CA GLN A 108 -25.57 14.95 6.45
C GLN A 108 -24.86 14.81 7.79
N GLY A 109 -23.53 14.83 7.79
CA GLY A 109 -22.77 14.71 9.02
C GLY A 109 -22.49 13.28 9.44
N ASN A 110 -22.80 12.31 8.62
CA ASN A 110 -22.48 10.91 8.93
C ASN A 110 -21.00 10.65 8.71
N ASP A 111 -20.39 9.95 9.65
CA ASP A 111 -18.96 9.63 9.59
C ASP A 111 -18.79 8.28 8.95
N LEU A 112 -18.44 8.27 7.68
CA LEU A 112 -18.30 7.02 6.93
C LEU A 112 -17.07 6.23 7.36
N LEU A 113 -16.11 6.88 7.98
CA LEU A 113 -14.88 6.21 8.37
C LEU A 113 -15.06 5.43 9.68
N ASN A 114 -15.81 5.99 10.61
CA ASN A 114 -16.01 5.40 11.94
C ASN A 114 -17.39 4.80 12.12
N GLU A 115 -18.09 4.50 11.04
CA GLU A 115 -19.42 3.92 11.21
C GLU A 115 -19.28 2.53 11.82
N ARG A 116 -20.28 2.19 12.62
CA ARG A 116 -20.25 1.00 13.44
C ARG A 116 -21.05 -0.10 12.78
N ILE A 117 -20.34 -1.13 12.39
CA ILE A 117 -21.00 -2.26 11.72
C ILE A 117 -21.77 -3.12 12.70
N GLU A 118 -21.25 -3.23 13.91
CA GLU A 118 -21.89 -4.07 14.92
C GLU A 118 -23.21 -3.50 15.41
N ASP A 119 -23.52 -2.31 15.02
CA ASP A 119 -24.80 -1.72 15.38
C ASP A 119 -25.97 -2.40 14.69
N LYS A 120 -25.65 -3.25 13.76
CA LYS A 120 -26.70 -4.03 13.11
C LYS A 120 -27.25 -5.08 14.02
#